data_276bdcc9723b88388f8c741f0dcec0c7
#
_entry.id   276bdcc9723b88388f8c741f0dcec0c7
#
_cell.length_a   1.000
_cell.length_b   1.000
_cell.length_c   1.000
_cell.angle_alpha   90.00
_cell.angle_beta   90.00
_cell.angle_gamma   90.00
#
_symmetry.space_group_name_H-M   'P 1'
#
loop_
_entity.id
_entity.type
_entity.pdbx_description
1 polymer ?
#
loop_
_entity_poly.entity_id
_entity_poly.type
_entity_poly.pdbx_seq_one_letter_code
_entity_poly.pdbx_strand_id
1 'polypeptide(L)'
;MDDSSTSRNIVRNLDAFSQTGVVAHYSNVTDARIAMQEGKIYGFFYLPKGLSAEAQSQRQPTISFYTNYSYLIAGSLLFRDMKMMGELTSGAAARTMLYAKGATEDQAMAYLQPIVIDTHPLNNPWLNYSVYLCNTLIPGVLMLLIFMVTVYSIGVETVSYTHLTLPTKLE
;
A
#
# COMPACT_ATOMS: atom_id res chain seq x y z
N MET A 1 0.28 -22.35 13.05
CA MET A 1 0.26 -22.01 11.64
C MET A 1 -0.09 -23.24 10.84
N ASP A 2 -0.88 -23.12 9.79
CA ASP A 2 -1.17 -24.23 8.87
C ASP A 2 0.06 -24.41 7.94
N ASP A 3 0.63 -25.62 7.87
CA ASP A 3 1.80 -25.90 7.03
C ASP A 3 1.39 -26.58 5.70
N SER A 4 0.21 -26.24 5.20
CA SER A 4 -0.30 -26.75 3.94
C SER A 4 0.40 -26.09 2.74
N SER A 5 0.32 -26.77 1.58
CA SER A 5 0.80 -26.20 0.31
C SER A 5 0.12 -24.86 -0.01
N THR A 6 -1.14 -24.71 0.37
CA THR A 6 -1.93 -23.50 0.17
C THR A 6 -1.38 -22.34 1.01
N SER A 7 -1.10 -22.55 2.29
CA SER A 7 -0.53 -21.50 3.14
C SER A 7 0.87 -21.09 2.70
N ARG A 8 1.71 -22.03 2.28
CA ARG A 8 3.02 -21.72 1.70
C ARG A 8 2.94 -20.92 0.40
N ASN A 9 1.95 -21.21 -0.45
CA ASN A 9 1.74 -20.44 -1.67
C ASN A 9 1.25 -19.03 -1.37
N ILE A 10 0.35 -18.85 -0.38
CA ILE A 10 -0.10 -17.53 0.06
C ILE A 10 1.09 -16.69 0.54
N VAL A 11 1.94 -17.25 1.38
CA VAL A 11 3.14 -16.54 1.90
C VAL A 11 4.10 -16.18 0.77
N ARG A 12 4.35 -17.09 -0.17
CA ARG A 12 5.22 -16.84 -1.33
C ARG A 12 4.67 -15.74 -2.24
N ASN A 13 3.38 -15.75 -2.49
CA ASN A 13 2.73 -14.74 -3.30
C ASN A 13 2.73 -13.36 -2.61
N LEU A 14 2.58 -13.34 -1.28
CA LEU A 14 2.72 -12.12 -0.50
C LEU A 14 4.12 -11.52 -0.60
N ASP A 15 5.15 -12.34 -0.52
CA ASP A 15 6.55 -11.92 -0.63
C ASP A 15 6.90 -11.45 -2.04
N ALA A 16 6.08 -11.80 -3.04
CA ALA A 16 6.26 -11.39 -4.42
C ALA A 16 5.66 -10.01 -4.75
N PHE A 17 4.90 -9.40 -3.84
CA PHE A 17 4.41 -8.04 -4.04
C PHE A 17 5.55 -7.01 -3.96
N SER A 18 5.51 -6.01 -4.85
CA SER A 18 6.58 -5.01 -4.96
C SER A 18 6.72 -4.08 -3.77
N GLN A 19 5.68 -3.93 -2.97
CA GLN A 19 5.64 -2.98 -1.85
C GLN A 19 5.48 -3.65 -0.48
N THR A 20 5.28 -4.96 -0.48
CA THR A 20 5.03 -5.75 0.74
C THR A 20 5.99 -6.94 0.75
N GLY A 21 6.75 -7.10 1.81
CA GLY A 21 7.66 -8.24 2.02
C GLY A 21 7.35 -8.95 3.33
N VAL A 22 7.51 -10.27 3.36
CA VAL A 22 7.37 -11.08 4.57
C VAL A 22 8.67 -11.01 5.38
N VAL A 23 8.64 -10.28 6.49
CA VAL A 23 9.83 -10.04 7.32
C VAL A 23 10.06 -11.15 8.34
N ALA A 24 8.99 -11.73 8.90
CA ALA A 24 9.09 -12.72 9.96
C ALA A 24 7.86 -13.64 10.03
N HIS A 25 8.04 -14.79 10.62
CA HIS A 25 6.98 -15.74 10.96
C HIS A 25 6.84 -15.84 12.47
N TYR A 26 5.64 -15.62 12.98
CA TYR A 26 5.32 -15.73 14.40
C TYR A 26 4.46 -16.96 14.65
N SER A 27 4.76 -17.67 15.74
CA SER A 27 3.98 -18.84 16.17
C SER A 27 2.69 -18.47 16.88
N ASN A 28 2.61 -17.26 17.43
CA ASN A 28 1.50 -16.77 18.22
C ASN A 28 1.06 -15.38 17.75
N VAL A 29 -0.26 -15.14 17.76
CA VAL A 29 -0.86 -13.83 17.43
C VAL A 29 -0.41 -12.74 18.40
N THR A 30 -0.20 -13.09 19.67
CA THR A 30 0.23 -12.14 20.70
C THR A 30 1.62 -11.56 20.39
N ASP A 31 2.56 -12.42 19.96
CA ASP A 31 3.92 -12.00 19.64
C ASP A 31 3.94 -11.11 18.38
N ALA A 32 3.12 -11.44 17.39
CA ALA A 32 2.94 -10.61 16.22
C ALA A 32 2.34 -9.23 16.56
N ARG A 33 1.37 -9.17 17.48
CA ARG A 33 0.80 -7.90 17.95
C ARG A 33 1.82 -7.04 18.69
N ILE A 34 2.64 -7.66 19.54
CA ILE A 34 3.72 -6.95 20.24
C ILE A 34 4.72 -6.38 19.21
N ALA A 35 5.15 -7.18 18.25
CA ALA A 35 6.06 -6.71 17.19
C ALA A 35 5.46 -5.56 16.36
N MET A 36 4.15 -5.57 16.14
CA MET A 36 3.44 -4.47 15.46
C MET A 36 3.37 -3.21 16.36
N GLN A 37 3.16 -3.36 17.66
CA GLN A 37 3.18 -2.25 18.60
C GLN A 37 4.57 -1.63 18.76
N GLU A 38 5.61 -2.44 18.69
CA GLU A 38 7.01 -2.00 18.70
C GLU A 38 7.46 -1.37 17.35
N GLY A 39 6.60 -1.36 16.34
CA GLY A 39 6.90 -0.80 15.02
C GLY A 39 7.84 -1.66 14.16
N LYS A 40 8.10 -2.91 14.55
CA LYS A 40 8.93 -3.84 13.78
C LYS A 40 8.24 -4.33 12.50
N ILE A 41 6.91 -4.41 12.52
CA ILE A 41 6.05 -4.78 11.40
C ILE A 41 4.86 -3.83 11.31
N TYR A 42 4.38 -3.57 10.10
CA TYR A 42 3.22 -2.70 9.85
C TYR A 42 1.88 -3.44 9.86
N GLY A 43 1.92 -4.76 9.75
CA GLY A 43 0.76 -5.63 9.81
C GLY A 43 1.15 -7.10 9.77
N PHE A 44 0.18 -7.98 10.03
CA PHE A 44 0.39 -9.42 9.95
C PHE A 44 -0.86 -10.17 9.50
N PHE A 45 -0.66 -11.33 8.91
CA PHE A 45 -1.69 -12.29 8.56
C PHE A 45 -1.81 -13.38 9.61
N TYR A 46 -3.04 -13.73 9.91
CA TYR A 46 -3.34 -14.95 10.64
C TYR A 46 -3.98 -15.96 9.70
N LEU A 47 -3.26 -17.06 9.45
CA LEU A 47 -3.73 -18.20 8.69
C LEU A 47 -4.19 -19.29 9.68
N PRO A 48 -5.50 -19.58 9.76
CA PRO A 48 -5.99 -20.60 10.68
C PRO A 48 -5.51 -21.99 10.28
N LYS A 49 -5.42 -22.90 11.25
CA LYS A 49 -5.12 -24.30 11.00
C LYS A 49 -6.27 -24.94 10.21
N GLY A 50 -5.95 -25.76 9.22
CA GLY A 50 -6.96 -26.45 8.42
C GLY A 50 -7.57 -25.61 7.29
N LEU A 51 -7.01 -24.44 6.99
CA LEU A 51 -7.48 -23.54 5.92
C LEU A 51 -7.70 -24.28 4.59
N SER A 52 -6.78 -25.16 4.21
CA SER A 52 -6.85 -25.96 2.99
C SER A 52 -8.01 -26.99 3.01
N ALA A 53 -8.20 -27.66 4.15
CA ALA A 53 -9.26 -28.65 4.32
C ALA A 53 -10.66 -28.01 4.34
N GLU A 54 -10.78 -26.84 4.98
CA GLU A 54 -12.04 -26.08 4.99
C GLU A 54 -12.39 -25.55 3.61
N ALA A 55 -11.42 -25.02 2.87
CA ALA A 55 -11.62 -24.57 1.49
C ALA A 55 -12.08 -25.73 0.58
N GLN A 56 -11.51 -26.91 0.72
CA GLN A 56 -11.90 -28.09 -0.06
C GLN A 56 -13.31 -28.62 0.32
N SER A 57 -13.71 -28.46 1.57
CA SER A 57 -15.03 -28.88 2.07
C SER A 57 -16.15 -27.87 1.81
N GLN A 58 -15.95 -26.89 0.91
CA GLN A 58 -16.90 -25.82 0.58
C GLN A 58 -17.29 -24.93 1.78
N ARG A 59 -16.50 -24.92 2.83
CA ARG A 59 -16.60 -23.94 3.89
C ARG A 59 -15.80 -22.71 3.50
N GLN A 60 -16.20 -21.55 3.98
CA GLN A 60 -15.48 -20.29 3.74
C GLN A 60 -14.48 -20.04 4.89
N PRO A 61 -13.21 -20.48 4.76
CA PRO A 61 -12.23 -20.19 5.78
C PRO A 61 -11.95 -18.68 5.81
N THR A 62 -11.79 -18.15 7.01
CA THR A 62 -11.52 -16.74 7.19
C THR A 62 -10.02 -16.50 7.44
N ILE A 63 -9.40 -15.74 6.56
CA ILE A 63 -8.04 -15.22 6.78
C ILE A 63 -8.17 -13.87 7.46
N SER A 64 -7.59 -13.73 8.65
CA SER A 64 -7.63 -12.46 9.39
C SER A 64 -6.38 -11.66 9.10
N PHE A 65 -6.59 -10.38 8.83
CA PHE A 65 -5.54 -9.42 8.57
C PHE A 65 -5.58 -8.29 9.61
N TYR A 66 -4.42 -7.97 10.16
CA TYR A 66 -4.23 -6.91 11.13
C TYR A 66 -3.23 -5.90 10.61
N THR A 67 -3.59 -4.62 10.60
CA THR A 67 -2.72 -3.52 10.14
C THR A 67 -2.68 -2.39 11.15
N ASN A 68 -1.55 -1.71 11.20
CA ASN A 68 -1.38 -0.53 12.04
C ASN A 68 -1.59 0.74 11.20
N TYR A 69 -2.74 1.38 11.37
CA TYR A 69 -3.07 2.64 10.68
C TYR A 69 -2.44 3.89 11.31
N SER A 70 -1.66 3.77 12.37
CA SER A 70 -0.88 4.92 12.87
C SER A 70 0.10 5.42 11.81
N TYR A 71 0.52 4.54 10.91
CA TYR A 71 1.30 4.87 9.72
C TYR A 71 0.39 4.83 8.48
N LEU A 72 -0.34 5.92 8.24
CA LEU A 72 -1.41 5.99 7.23
C LEU A 72 -0.97 5.50 5.85
N ILE A 73 0.20 5.92 5.37
CA ILE A 73 0.71 5.55 4.04
C ILE A 73 1.06 4.07 4.00
N ALA A 74 1.89 3.59 4.93
CA ALA A 74 2.29 2.19 4.98
C ALA A 74 1.09 1.27 5.22
N GLY A 75 0.18 1.64 6.11
CA GLY A 75 -1.04 0.89 6.39
C GLY A 75 -1.98 0.79 5.19
N SER A 76 -2.17 1.86 4.42
CA SER A 76 -3.04 1.85 3.24
C SER A 76 -2.47 1.03 2.09
N LEU A 77 -1.16 1.11 1.84
CA LEU A 77 -0.49 0.29 0.83
C LEU A 77 -0.56 -1.19 1.18
N LEU A 78 -0.28 -1.51 2.44
CA LEU A 78 -0.36 -2.86 2.95
C LEU A 78 -1.79 -3.41 2.84
N PHE A 79 -2.81 -2.63 3.22
CA PHE A 79 -4.21 -3.03 3.11
C PHE A 79 -4.62 -3.32 1.66
N ARG A 80 -4.17 -2.52 0.70
CA ARG A 80 -4.43 -2.75 -0.73
C ARG A 80 -3.84 -4.07 -1.20
N ASP A 81 -2.57 -4.34 -0.88
CA ASP A 81 -1.89 -5.57 -1.29
C ASP A 81 -2.53 -6.80 -0.62
N MET A 82 -2.96 -6.65 0.64
CA MET A 82 -3.67 -7.68 1.38
C MET A 82 -5.03 -8.01 0.80
N LYS A 83 -5.80 -6.99 0.42
CA LYS A 83 -7.08 -7.16 -0.24
C LYS A 83 -6.91 -7.88 -1.57
N MET A 84 -5.96 -7.45 -2.38
CA MET A 84 -5.64 -8.10 -3.65
C MET A 84 -5.24 -9.57 -3.46
N MET A 85 -4.43 -9.86 -2.43
CA MET A 85 -4.05 -11.24 -2.10
C MET A 85 -5.27 -12.10 -1.71
N GLY A 86 -6.20 -11.56 -0.93
CA GLY A 86 -7.45 -12.24 -0.58
C GLY A 86 -8.28 -12.57 -1.81
N GLU A 87 -8.42 -11.64 -2.73
CA GLU A 87 -9.15 -11.82 -3.99
C GLU A 87 -8.49 -12.87 -4.88
N LEU A 88 -7.15 -12.81 -5.05
CA LEU A 88 -6.40 -13.80 -5.82
C LEU A 88 -6.49 -15.21 -5.21
N THR A 89 -6.38 -15.33 -3.90
CA THR A 89 -6.50 -16.62 -3.20
C THR A 89 -7.89 -17.20 -3.36
N SER A 90 -8.93 -16.39 -3.22
CA SER A 90 -10.32 -16.80 -3.41
C SER A 90 -10.59 -17.23 -4.85
N GLY A 91 -10.09 -16.47 -5.82
CA GLY A 91 -10.18 -16.81 -7.23
C GLY A 91 -9.49 -18.14 -7.58
N ALA A 92 -8.28 -18.35 -7.05
CA ALA A 92 -7.52 -19.59 -7.26
C ALA A 92 -8.26 -20.81 -6.64
N ALA A 93 -8.82 -20.66 -5.46
CA ALA A 93 -9.60 -21.72 -4.81
C ALA A 93 -10.87 -22.04 -5.60
N ALA A 94 -11.62 -21.03 -6.04
CA ALA A 94 -12.82 -21.20 -6.84
C ALA A 94 -12.51 -21.85 -8.21
N ARG A 95 -11.41 -21.45 -8.86
CA ARG A 95 -10.91 -22.06 -10.10
C ARG A 95 -10.65 -23.56 -9.93
N THR A 96 -9.96 -23.93 -8.86
CA THR A 96 -9.67 -25.33 -8.55
C THR A 96 -10.95 -26.13 -8.35
N MET A 97 -11.97 -25.57 -7.69
CA MET A 97 -13.26 -26.21 -7.51
C MET A 97 -14.03 -26.39 -8.81
N LEU A 98 -13.99 -25.40 -9.71
CA LEU A 98 -14.65 -25.48 -11.02
C LEU A 98 -14.02 -26.57 -11.89
N TYR A 99 -12.69 -26.68 -11.88
CA TYR A 99 -12.00 -27.77 -12.58
C TYR A 99 -12.34 -29.15 -12.01
N ALA A 100 -12.42 -29.27 -10.68
CA ALA A 100 -12.84 -30.51 -10.04
C ALA A 100 -14.30 -30.92 -10.44
N LYS A 101 -15.14 -29.98 -10.84
CA LYS A 101 -16.48 -30.18 -11.37
C LYS A 101 -16.52 -30.41 -12.90
N GLY A 102 -15.37 -30.44 -13.55
CA GLY A 102 -15.27 -30.69 -14.99
C GLY A 102 -15.45 -29.46 -15.89
N ALA A 103 -15.38 -28.25 -15.32
CA ALA A 103 -15.42 -27.02 -16.12
C ALA A 103 -14.13 -26.88 -16.96
N THR A 104 -14.29 -26.38 -18.19
CA THR A 104 -13.17 -26.00 -19.04
C THR A 104 -12.56 -24.69 -18.55
N GLU A 105 -11.33 -24.37 -19.01
CA GLU A 105 -10.64 -23.14 -18.63
C GLU A 105 -11.48 -21.90 -18.95
N ASP A 106 -12.01 -21.82 -20.16
CA ASP A 106 -12.83 -20.69 -20.60
C ASP A 106 -14.10 -20.51 -19.77
N GLN A 107 -14.75 -21.64 -19.41
CA GLN A 107 -15.92 -21.62 -18.53
C GLN A 107 -15.56 -21.17 -17.11
N ALA A 108 -14.43 -21.64 -16.57
CA ALA A 108 -13.96 -21.25 -15.26
C ALA A 108 -13.60 -19.76 -15.22
N MET A 109 -12.91 -19.25 -16.24
CA MET A 109 -12.55 -17.84 -16.35
C MET A 109 -13.79 -16.95 -16.53
N ALA A 110 -14.72 -17.32 -17.39
CA ALA A 110 -15.97 -16.56 -17.57
C ALA A 110 -16.82 -16.51 -16.29
N TYR A 111 -16.77 -17.55 -15.46
CA TYR A 111 -17.48 -17.59 -14.19
C TYR A 111 -16.81 -16.78 -13.11
N LEU A 112 -15.46 -16.83 -13.02
CA LEU A 112 -14.67 -16.12 -12.02
C LEU A 112 -14.55 -14.63 -12.32
N GLN A 113 -14.47 -14.28 -13.58
CA GLN A 113 -14.28 -12.92 -14.05
C GLN A 113 -15.17 -12.62 -15.26
N PRO A 114 -16.50 -12.47 -15.04
CA PRO A 114 -17.45 -12.27 -16.12
C PRO A 114 -17.26 -10.96 -16.88
N ILE A 115 -16.59 -9.98 -16.27
CA ILE A 115 -16.27 -8.69 -16.86
C ILE A 115 -14.77 -8.45 -16.68
N VAL A 116 -14.06 -8.32 -17.78
CA VAL A 116 -12.66 -7.92 -17.78
C VAL A 116 -12.59 -6.40 -17.84
N ILE A 117 -11.96 -5.78 -16.84
CA ILE A 117 -11.71 -4.34 -16.81
C ILE A 117 -10.34 -4.09 -17.43
N ASP A 118 -10.33 -3.49 -18.60
CA ASP A 118 -9.09 -3.00 -19.21
C ASP A 118 -8.84 -1.57 -18.71
N THR A 119 -7.72 -1.37 -18.04
CA THR A 119 -7.37 -0.08 -17.44
C THR A 119 -6.17 0.53 -18.13
N HIS A 120 -6.34 1.74 -18.62
CA HIS A 120 -5.29 2.52 -19.27
C HIS A 120 -4.92 3.73 -18.40
N PRO A 121 -4.10 3.55 -17.34
CA PRO A 121 -3.71 4.68 -16.51
C PRO A 121 -2.82 5.64 -17.30
N LEU A 122 -3.22 6.90 -17.36
CA LEU A 122 -2.49 7.97 -18.02
C LEU A 122 -1.53 8.63 -17.02
N ASN A 123 -0.36 9.04 -17.50
CA ASN A 123 0.68 9.79 -16.76
C ASN A 123 1.46 9.03 -15.65
N ASN A 124 0.86 8.07 -14.99
CA ASN A 124 1.54 7.23 -14.00
C ASN A 124 1.06 5.78 -14.12
N PRO A 125 1.46 5.05 -15.17
CA PRO A 125 0.97 3.69 -15.45
C PRO A 125 1.30 2.68 -14.34
N TRP A 126 2.36 2.93 -13.60
CA TRP A 126 2.80 2.05 -12.50
C TRP A 126 2.13 2.37 -11.16
N LEU A 127 1.25 3.40 -11.12
CA LEU A 127 0.64 3.91 -9.87
C LEU A 127 1.70 4.14 -8.78
N ASN A 128 2.88 4.59 -9.19
CA ASN A 128 4.00 4.79 -8.28
C ASN A 128 3.80 6.08 -7.50
N TYR A 129 3.73 5.94 -6.18
CA TYR A 129 3.54 7.05 -5.26
C TYR A 129 4.70 8.05 -5.30
N SER A 130 5.93 7.58 -5.54
CA SER A 130 7.10 8.44 -5.68
C SER A 130 6.97 9.41 -6.85
N VAL A 131 6.46 8.94 -8.00
CA VAL A 131 6.23 9.78 -9.18
C VAL A 131 5.18 10.85 -8.88
N TYR A 132 4.08 10.46 -8.22
CA TYR A 132 3.05 11.40 -7.79
C TYR A 132 3.61 12.45 -6.81
N LEU A 133 4.37 12.01 -5.81
CA LEU A 133 4.91 12.89 -4.78
C LEU A 133 5.93 13.86 -5.37
N CYS A 134 6.86 13.40 -6.21
CA CYS A 134 7.84 14.26 -6.87
C CYS A 134 7.18 15.33 -7.74
N ASN A 135 6.18 14.97 -8.53
CA ASN A 135 5.50 15.92 -9.39
C ASN A 135 4.71 16.99 -8.63
N THR A 136 4.28 16.69 -7.41
CA THR A 136 3.50 17.63 -6.60
C THR A 136 4.38 18.41 -5.63
N LEU A 137 5.32 17.72 -4.98
CA LEU A 137 6.11 18.28 -3.88
C LEU A 137 7.24 19.19 -4.40
N ILE A 138 7.90 18.80 -5.50
CA ILE A 138 8.99 19.61 -6.05
C ILE A 138 8.52 21.01 -6.50
N PRO A 139 7.45 21.16 -7.32
CA PRO A 139 6.94 22.47 -7.66
C PRO A 139 6.46 23.27 -6.43
N GLY A 140 5.83 22.60 -5.47
CA GLY A 140 5.36 23.23 -4.23
C GLY A 140 6.50 23.80 -3.39
N VAL A 141 7.58 23.04 -3.21
CA VAL A 141 8.77 23.50 -2.48
C VAL A 141 9.47 24.65 -3.23
N LEU A 142 9.61 24.54 -4.55
CA LEU A 142 10.18 25.61 -5.37
C LEU A 142 9.36 26.90 -5.26
N MET A 143 8.05 26.81 -5.32
CA MET A 143 7.15 27.96 -5.17
C MET A 143 7.31 28.61 -3.80
N LEU A 144 7.39 27.81 -2.74
CA LEU A 144 7.62 28.30 -1.37
C LEU A 144 8.98 29.02 -1.26
N LEU A 145 10.05 28.44 -1.83
CA LEU A 145 11.37 29.07 -1.83
C LEU A 145 11.37 30.40 -2.60
N ILE A 146 10.71 30.47 -3.75
CA ILE A 146 10.59 31.71 -4.52
C ILE A 146 9.87 32.77 -3.70
N PHE A 147 8.75 32.47 -3.07
CA PHE A 147 8.07 33.42 -2.20
C PHE A 147 8.94 33.89 -1.04
N MET A 148 9.64 32.96 -0.40
CA MET A 148 10.50 33.28 0.73
C MET A 148 11.64 34.20 0.33
N VAL A 149 12.32 33.93 -0.80
CA VAL A 149 13.39 34.78 -1.34
C VAL A 149 12.85 36.15 -1.76
N THR A 150 11.67 36.21 -2.39
CA THR A 150 11.05 37.47 -2.78
C THR A 150 10.72 38.35 -1.59
N VAL A 151 10.09 37.78 -0.56
CA VAL A 151 9.78 38.51 0.67
C VAL A 151 11.04 39.01 1.37
N TYR A 152 12.07 38.15 1.43
CA TYR A 152 13.35 38.54 2.03
C TYR A 152 14.01 39.65 1.26
N SER A 153 14.05 39.59 -0.07
CA SER A 153 14.64 40.61 -0.95
C SER A 153 13.96 41.97 -0.74
N ILE A 154 12.60 42.00 -0.77
CA ILE A 154 11.84 43.22 -0.53
C ILE A 154 12.09 43.77 0.88
N GLY A 155 12.13 42.88 1.87
CA GLY A 155 12.40 43.28 3.27
C GLY A 155 13.76 43.91 3.46
N VAL A 156 14.82 43.36 2.85
CA VAL A 156 16.18 43.90 2.89
C VAL A 156 16.26 45.25 2.21
N GLU A 157 15.64 45.39 1.03
CA GLU A 157 15.59 46.68 0.33
C GLU A 157 14.89 47.76 1.16
N THR A 158 13.72 47.44 1.72
CA THR A 158 12.94 48.37 2.54
C THR A 158 13.75 48.86 3.75
N VAL A 159 14.45 47.96 4.44
CA VAL A 159 15.30 48.32 5.58
C VAL A 159 16.50 49.16 5.13
N SER A 160 17.12 48.83 4.00
CA SER A 160 18.26 49.58 3.47
C SER A 160 17.88 51.01 3.07
N TYR A 161 16.73 51.17 2.40
CA TYR A 161 16.25 52.51 2.00
C TYR A 161 15.78 53.36 3.18
N THR A 162 15.25 52.81 4.25
CA THR A 162 14.92 53.57 5.46
C THR A 162 16.14 54.13 6.18
N HIS A 163 17.30 53.50 6.05
CA HIS A 163 18.54 54.03 6.56
C HIS A 163 19.21 55.08 5.64
N LEU A 164 18.90 55.03 4.33
CA LEU A 164 19.43 56.01 3.35
C LEU A 164 18.59 57.29 3.22
N THR A 165 17.35 57.28 3.64
CA THR A 165 16.42 58.39 3.58
C THR A 165 16.17 59.05 4.95
N LEU A 166 17.12 59.05 5.86
CA LEU A 166 17.15 60.04 6.91
C LEU A 166 17.41 61.39 6.26
N PRO A 167 16.45 62.28 6.19
CA PRO A 167 16.65 63.54 5.52
C PRO A 167 17.61 64.34 6.31
N THR A 168 18.65 64.67 5.71
CA THR A 168 19.22 65.97 5.95
C THR A 168 18.19 67.01 5.56
N LYS A 169 17.42 67.49 6.56
CA LYS A 169 16.67 68.61 6.40
C LYS A 169 16.99 69.39 7.61
N LEU A 170 17.05 70.35 7.67
CA LEU A 170 16.51 71.62 7.42
C LEU A 170 17.45 72.71 7.69
N GLU A 171 17.51 73.52 6.81
CA GLU A 171 17.49 74.97 7.11
C GLU A 171 16.63 75.66 6.08
#